data_c2c3709e4105177ba63add4d4c3fa71b
#
_entry.id   c2c3709e4105177ba63add4d4c3fa71b
#
_cell.length_a   1.000
_cell.length_b   1.000
_cell.length_c   1.000
_cell.angle_alpha   90.00
_cell.angle_beta   90.00
_cell.angle_gamma   90.00
#
_symmetry.space_group_name_H-M   'P 1'
#
loop_
_entity.id
_entity.type
_entity.pdbx_description
1 polymer ?
#
loop_
_entity_poly.entity_id
_entity_poly.type
_entity_poly.pdbx_seq_one_letter_code
_entity_poly.pdbx_strand_id
1 'polypeptide(L)'
;MNEQYRIYLDVCCLNRPFDRQTQARIRLETEAILAIINNCQTGTWTLITSNVLEAEINQTPNRERIESVLNILSIAKVKVLSGDWLKGRVEQLQKLGFTAYDAAHVASAERASSDIFLTTDDRLVRKSQTYSQLLKVEVSNPLQWFAQIIPTEEDK
;
A
#
# COMPACT_ATOMS: atom_id res chain seq x y z
N MET A 1 1.38 -0.12 21.80
CA MET A 1 0.50 -0.84 20.89
C MET A 1 1.19 -2.08 20.36
N ASN A 2 0.56 -3.24 20.56
CA ASN A 2 1.20 -4.53 20.29
C ASN A 2 0.64 -5.25 19.08
N GLU A 3 -0.11 -4.55 18.25
CA GLU A 3 -0.68 -5.17 17.07
C GLU A 3 0.36 -5.25 15.96
N GLN A 4 0.37 -6.38 15.27
CA GLN A 4 1.25 -6.60 14.14
C GLN A 4 0.43 -6.46 12.86
N TYR A 5 0.62 -5.36 12.16
CA TYR A 5 -0.10 -5.11 10.92
C TYR A 5 0.63 -5.72 9.72
N ARG A 6 -0.15 -6.28 8.82
CA ARG A 6 0.32 -6.72 7.50
C ARG A 6 -0.08 -5.65 6.50
N ILE A 7 0.92 -5.03 5.88
CA ILE A 7 0.73 -3.79 5.14
C ILE A 7 1.13 -3.94 3.67
N TYR A 8 0.22 -3.55 2.78
CA TYR A 8 0.48 -3.46 1.34
C TYR A 8 0.51 -1.98 0.97
N LEU A 9 1.64 -1.52 0.42
CA LEU A 9 1.81 -0.13 0.00
C LEU A 9 1.68 -0.01 -1.51
N ASP A 10 0.81 0.90 -1.97
CA ASP A 10 0.68 1.23 -3.39
C ASP A 10 1.97 1.89 -3.90
N VAL A 11 2.21 1.83 -5.20
CA VAL A 11 3.37 2.45 -5.83
C VAL A 11 3.48 3.93 -5.48
N CYS A 12 2.36 4.64 -5.45
CA CYS A 12 2.36 6.07 -5.10
C CYS A 12 2.87 6.31 -3.67
N CYS A 13 2.63 5.39 -2.73
CA CYS A 13 3.18 5.49 -1.38
C CYS A 13 4.69 5.26 -1.38
N LEU A 14 5.16 4.27 -2.13
CA LEU A 14 6.58 3.96 -2.22
C LEU A 14 7.37 5.07 -2.89
N ASN A 15 6.75 5.79 -3.81
CA ASN A 15 7.36 6.93 -4.51
C ASN A 15 7.34 8.20 -3.68
N ARG A 16 6.41 8.34 -2.75
CA ARG A 16 6.16 9.61 -2.06
C ARG A 16 7.40 10.21 -1.41
N PRO A 17 8.27 9.45 -0.74
CA PRO A 17 9.51 10.01 -0.15
C PRO A 17 10.45 10.63 -1.18
N PHE A 18 10.33 10.25 -2.46
CA PHE A 18 11.19 10.74 -3.54
C PHE A 18 10.51 11.81 -4.38
N ASP A 19 9.24 12.13 -4.10
CA ASP A 19 8.52 13.22 -4.76
C ASP A 19 9.02 14.56 -4.21
N ARG A 20 8.74 15.64 -4.95
CA ARG A 20 9.06 17.00 -4.47
C ARG A 20 8.30 17.28 -3.19
N GLN A 21 9.02 17.70 -2.16
CA GLN A 21 8.46 17.92 -0.83
C GLN A 21 7.99 19.37 -0.62
N THR A 22 7.52 20.03 -1.68
CA THR A 22 7.09 21.44 -1.62
C THR A 22 5.67 21.62 -1.09
N GLN A 23 4.82 20.60 -1.25
CA GLN A 23 3.44 20.65 -0.77
C GLN A 23 3.34 20.02 0.61
N ALA A 24 2.57 20.65 1.50
CA ALA A 24 2.39 20.15 2.88
C ALA A 24 1.84 18.73 2.89
N ARG A 25 0.85 18.43 2.06
CA ARG A 25 0.27 17.09 1.99
C ARG A 25 1.33 16.02 1.68
N ILE A 26 2.19 16.30 0.70
CA ILE A 26 3.25 15.36 0.30
C ILE A 26 4.23 15.14 1.45
N ARG A 27 4.63 16.21 2.15
CA ARG A 27 5.53 16.09 3.30
C ARG A 27 4.93 15.24 4.41
N LEU A 28 3.65 15.47 4.73
CA LEU A 28 2.98 14.75 5.81
C LEU A 28 2.77 13.28 5.45
N GLU A 29 2.40 13.00 4.21
CA GLU A 29 2.27 11.62 3.74
C GLU A 29 3.63 10.92 3.76
N THR A 30 4.69 11.62 3.36
CA THR A 30 6.05 11.08 3.40
C THR A 30 6.46 10.70 4.82
N GLU A 31 6.20 11.56 5.80
CA GLU A 31 6.52 11.27 7.20
C GLU A 31 5.80 10.03 7.69
N ALA A 32 4.51 9.90 7.38
CA ALA A 32 3.73 8.73 7.75
C ALA A 32 4.27 7.47 7.10
N ILE A 33 4.57 7.53 5.81
CA ILE A 33 5.10 6.40 5.05
C ILE A 33 6.45 5.95 5.59
N LEU A 34 7.36 6.87 5.88
CA LEU A 34 8.65 6.54 6.43
C LEU A 34 8.54 5.90 7.82
N ALA A 35 7.62 6.37 8.64
CA ALA A 35 7.36 5.77 9.95
C ALA A 35 6.81 4.34 9.81
N ILE A 36 5.91 4.12 8.85
CA ILE A 36 5.37 2.79 8.56
C ILE A 36 6.49 1.85 8.10
N ILE A 37 7.32 2.31 7.17
CA ILE A 37 8.46 1.52 6.65
C ILE A 37 9.41 1.18 7.78
N ASN A 38 9.69 2.12 8.67
CA ASN A 38 10.57 1.87 9.81
C ASN A 38 10.02 0.76 10.72
N ASN A 39 8.71 0.76 10.98
CA ASN A 39 8.07 -0.30 11.76
C ASN A 39 8.14 -1.66 11.06
N CYS A 40 8.09 -1.66 9.73
CA CYS A 40 8.26 -2.89 8.95
C CYS A 40 9.72 -3.37 9.02
N GLN A 41 10.67 -2.45 8.95
CA GLN A 41 12.10 -2.78 8.98
C GLN A 41 12.52 -3.36 10.33
N THR A 42 11.98 -2.83 11.42
CA THR A 42 12.27 -3.33 12.77
C THR A 42 11.57 -4.63 13.13
N GLY A 43 10.66 -5.09 12.27
CA GLY A 43 9.92 -6.34 12.49
C GLY A 43 8.64 -6.18 13.29
N THR A 44 8.29 -4.95 13.68
CA THR A 44 7.03 -4.70 14.38
C THR A 44 5.83 -5.01 13.48
N TRP A 45 5.92 -4.61 12.22
CA TRP A 45 4.90 -4.87 11.21
C TRP A 45 5.50 -5.64 10.04
N THR A 46 4.65 -6.15 9.16
CA THR A 46 5.08 -6.92 7.97
C THR A 46 4.72 -6.18 6.71
N LEU A 47 5.72 -5.90 5.88
CA LEU A 47 5.50 -5.32 4.56
C LEU A 47 5.28 -6.44 3.54
N ILE A 48 4.30 -6.24 2.67
CA ILE A 48 3.93 -7.21 1.64
C ILE A 48 4.25 -6.63 0.27
N THR A 49 4.88 -7.42 -0.58
CA THR A 49 5.08 -7.07 -1.99
C THR A 49 4.34 -8.07 -2.88
N SER A 50 4.33 -7.83 -4.17
CA SER A 50 3.68 -8.69 -5.14
C SER A 50 4.33 -8.56 -6.51
N ASN A 51 4.10 -9.56 -7.37
CA ASN A 51 4.50 -9.47 -8.78
C ASN A 51 3.86 -8.25 -9.46
N VAL A 52 2.60 -7.95 -9.11
CA VAL A 52 1.86 -6.81 -9.66
C VAL A 52 2.56 -5.51 -9.31
N LEU A 53 2.91 -5.35 -8.04
CA LEU A 53 3.57 -4.15 -7.54
C LEU A 53 4.94 -3.95 -8.20
N GLU A 54 5.73 -5.01 -8.27
CA GLU A 54 7.06 -4.94 -8.87
C GLU A 54 7.00 -4.66 -10.37
N ALA A 55 6.01 -5.22 -11.07
CA ALA A 55 5.81 -4.94 -12.48
C ALA A 55 5.48 -3.46 -12.72
N GLU A 56 4.62 -2.89 -11.89
CA GLU A 56 4.27 -1.47 -12.01
C GLU A 56 5.47 -0.57 -11.71
N ILE A 57 6.22 -0.89 -10.66
CA ILE A 57 7.44 -0.16 -10.30
C ILE A 57 8.42 -0.14 -11.48
N ASN A 58 8.60 -1.28 -12.14
CA ASN A 58 9.53 -1.40 -13.26
C ASN A 58 9.11 -0.62 -14.50
N GLN A 59 7.89 -0.11 -14.57
CA GLN A 59 7.43 0.76 -15.65
C GLN A 59 7.79 2.23 -15.42
N THR A 60 8.35 2.57 -14.26
CA THR A 60 8.81 3.93 -13.97
C THR A 60 9.93 4.32 -14.92
N PRO A 61 9.86 5.49 -15.60
CA PRO A 61 10.88 5.89 -16.58
C PRO A 61 12.27 6.11 -15.97
N ASN A 62 12.34 6.58 -14.73
CA ASN A 62 13.60 6.93 -14.07
C ASN A 62 14.18 5.71 -13.37
N ARG A 63 15.35 5.25 -13.85
CA ARG A 63 16.01 4.06 -13.31
C ARG A 63 16.43 4.21 -11.85
N GLU A 64 16.93 5.38 -11.47
CA GLU A 64 17.33 5.64 -10.08
C GLU A 64 16.11 5.55 -9.16
N ARG A 65 14.96 6.03 -9.63
CA ARG A 65 13.72 5.95 -8.87
C ARG A 65 13.30 4.49 -8.66
N ILE A 66 13.40 3.67 -9.73
CA ILE A 66 13.11 2.24 -9.63
C ILE A 66 13.98 1.59 -8.56
N GLU A 67 15.30 1.85 -8.61
CA GLU A 67 16.24 1.27 -7.66
C GLU A 67 15.94 1.70 -6.22
N SER A 68 15.62 2.98 -6.02
CA SER A 68 15.30 3.52 -4.70
C SER A 68 14.04 2.86 -4.13
N VAL A 69 13.01 2.72 -4.96
CA VAL A 69 11.74 2.12 -4.54
C VAL A 69 11.90 0.63 -4.26
N LEU A 70 12.61 -0.10 -5.13
CA LEU A 70 12.86 -1.53 -4.92
C LEU A 70 13.73 -1.76 -3.67
N ASN A 71 14.64 -0.85 -3.36
CA ASN A 71 15.43 -0.94 -2.15
C ASN A 71 14.54 -0.88 -0.89
N ILE A 72 13.56 0.03 -0.86
CA ILE A 72 12.57 0.07 0.23
C ILE A 72 11.81 -1.25 0.29
N LEU A 73 11.36 -1.73 -0.87
CA LEU A 73 10.53 -2.92 -0.95
C LEU A 73 11.30 -4.20 -0.57
N SER A 74 12.64 -4.15 -0.57
CA SER A 74 13.47 -5.29 -0.20
C SER A 74 13.27 -5.77 1.24
N ILE A 75 12.69 -4.92 2.10
CA ILE A 75 12.39 -5.31 3.49
C ILE A 75 11.11 -6.14 3.60
N ALA A 76 10.36 -6.29 2.51
CA ALA A 76 9.13 -7.09 2.50
C ALA A 76 9.42 -8.54 2.86
N LYS A 77 8.60 -9.12 3.72
CA LYS A 77 8.75 -10.50 4.18
C LYS A 77 7.77 -11.46 3.50
N VAL A 78 6.79 -10.93 2.79
CA VAL A 78 5.78 -11.71 2.09
C VAL A 78 5.71 -11.19 0.66
N LYS A 79 5.73 -12.11 -0.29
CA LYS A 79 5.56 -11.79 -1.71
C LYS A 79 4.41 -12.57 -2.30
N VAL A 80 3.43 -11.87 -2.85
CA VAL A 80 2.29 -12.49 -3.53
C VAL A 80 2.68 -12.78 -4.97
N LEU A 81 2.63 -14.03 -5.35
CA LEU A 81 2.91 -14.45 -6.72
C LEU A 81 1.61 -14.49 -7.51
N SER A 82 1.65 -13.92 -8.72
CA SER A 82 0.51 -13.97 -9.64
C SER A 82 0.21 -15.40 -10.04
N GLY A 83 -1.06 -15.69 -10.29
CA GLY A 83 -1.51 -17.00 -10.71
C GLY A 83 -2.92 -16.91 -11.27
N ASP A 84 -3.52 -18.05 -11.55
CA ASP A 84 -4.87 -18.11 -12.15
C ASP A 84 -5.94 -17.45 -11.28
N TRP A 85 -5.75 -17.48 -9.96
CA TRP A 85 -6.68 -16.84 -8.99
C TRP A 85 -6.81 -15.33 -9.23
N LEU A 86 -5.76 -14.69 -9.72
CA LEU A 86 -5.73 -13.23 -9.88
C LEU A 86 -6.72 -12.77 -10.93
N LYS A 87 -6.78 -13.45 -12.06
CA LYS A 87 -7.62 -13.05 -13.20
C LYS A 87 -9.10 -12.95 -12.79
N GLY A 88 -9.62 -13.94 -12.13
CA GLY A 88 -11.02 -13.97 -11.73
C GLY A 88 -11.37 -12.84 -10.76
N ARG A 89 -10.50 -12.60 -9.78
CA ARG A 89 -10.73 -11.53 -8.81
C ARG A 89 -10.62 -10.15 -9.46
N VAL A 90 -9.65 -9.97 -10.34
CA VAL A 90 -9.49 -8.70 -11.09
C VAL A 90 -10.75 -8.41 -11.92
N GLU A 91 -11.29 -9.42 -12.60
CA GLU A 91 -12.51 -9.24 -13.39
C GLU A 91 -13.69 -8.81 -12.52
N GLN A 92 -13.86 -9.40 -11.32
CA GLN A 92 -14.90 -9.01 -10.39
C GLN A 92 -14.76 -7.54 -9.96
N LEU A 93 -13.53 -7.14 -9.62
CA LEU A 93 -13.26 -5.78 -9.17
C LEU A 93 -13.42 -4.76 -10.29
N GLN A 94 -13.04 -5.12 -11.52
CA GLN A 94 -13.23 -4.24 -12.67
C GLN A 94 -14.71 -3.98 -12.95
N LYS A 95 -15.57 -4.94 -12.68
CA LYS A 95 -17.02 -4.74 -12.81
C LYS A 95 -17.55 -3.71 -11.82
N LEU A 96 -16.86 -3.51 -10.70
CA LEU A 96 -17.18 -2.46 -9.74
C LEU A 96 -16.59 -1.10 -10.14
N GLY A 97 -15.79 -1.07 -11.20
CA GLY A 97 -15.22 0.17 -11.73
C GLY A 97 -13.75 0.40 -11.36
N PHE A 98 -13.08 -0.57 -10.72
CA PHE A 98 -11.64 -0.45 -10.49
C PHE A 98 -10.88 -0.58 -11.80
N THR A 99 -9.76 0.16 -11.92
CA THR A 99 -8.86 -0.04 -13.06
C THR A 99 -8.18 -1.40 -12.95
N ALA A 100 -7.57 -1.87 -14.04
CA ALA A 100 -6.89 -3.16 -14.03
C ALA A 100 -5.78 -3.23 -12.97
N TYR A 101 -4.95 -2.19 -12.88
CA TYR A 101 -3.88 -2.15 -11.87
C TYR A 101 -4.44 -2.06 -10.46
N ASP A 102 -5.40 -1.16 -10.22
CA ASP A 102 -6.00 -1.03 -8.89
C ASP A 102 -6.65 -2.34 -8.45
N ALA A 103 -7.37 -2.99 -9.35
CA ALA A 103 -7.99 -4.28 -9.09
C ALA A 103 -6.94 -5.35 -8.75
N ALA A 104 -5.84 -5.38 -9.49
CA ALA A 104 -4.77 -6.34 -9.25
C ALA A 104 -4.07 -6.10 -7.91
N HIS A 105 -3.89 -4.84 -7.51
CA HIS A 105 -3.32 -4.52 -6.21
C HIS A 105 -4.26 -4.90 -5.07
N VAL A 106 -5.55 -4.57 -5.18
CA VAL A 106 -6.54 -4.98 -4.17
C VAL A 106 -6.55 -6.49 -4.03
N ALA A 107 -6.61 -7.20 -5.16
CA ALA A 107 -6.62 -8.67 -5.17
C ALA A 107 -5.35 -9.25 -4.51
N SER A 108 -4.19 -8.66 -4.80
CA SER A 108 -2.92 -9.10 -4.21
C SER A 108 -2.89 -8.86 -2.71
N ALA A 109 -3.35 -7.69 -2.27
CA ALA A 109 -3.43 -7.36 -0.85
C ALA A 109 -4.37 -8.34 -0.12
N GLU A 110 -5.51 -8.65 -0.71
CA GLU A 110 -6.45 -9.65 -0.16
C GLU A 110 -5.80 -11.03 -0.06
N ARG A 111 -5.08 -11.43 -1.11
CA ARG A 111 -4.46 -12.76 -1.18
C ARG A 111 -3.45 -12.97 -0.06
N ALA A 112 -2.75 -11.92 0.33
CA ALA A 112 -1.77 -11.99 1.42
C ALA A 112 -2.41 -11.80 2.80
N SER A 113 -3.72 -11.68 2.89
CA SER A 113 -4.43 -11.36 4.13
C SER A 113 -3.89 -10.08 4.77
N SER A 114 -3.71 -9.06 3.95
CA SER A 114 -3.26 -7.76 4.43
C SER A 114 -4.30 -7.11 5.33
N ASP A 115 -3.85 -6.48 6.40
CA ASP A 115 -4.74 -5.72 7.29
C ASP A 115 -5.12 -4.40 6.64
N ILE A 116 -4.20 -3.82 5.86
CA ILE A 116 -4.41 -2.52 5.25
C ILE A 116 -3.68 -2.43 3.91
N PHE A 117 -4.34 -1.82 2.93
CA PHE A 117 -3.76 -1.41 1.66
C PHE A 117 -3.74 0.13 1.66
N LEU A 118 -2.55 0.71 1.66
CA LEU A 118 -2.37 2.16 1.76
C LEU A 118 -2.08 2.77 0.39
N THR A 119 -2.79 3.84 0.07
CA THR A 119 -2.64 4.56 -1.18
C THR A 119 -2.86 6.06 -0.96
N THR A 120 -2.14 6.88 -1.74
CA THR A 120 -2.35 8.33 -1.75
C THR A 120 -3.39 8.76 -2.79
N ASP A 121 -3.93 7.80 -3.55
CA ASP A 121 -4.95 8.05 -4.57
C ASP A 121 -6.32 8.15 -3.93
N ASP A 122 -6.85 9.38 -3.81
CA ASP A 122 -8.14 9.63 -3.18
C ASP A 122 -9.30 8.93 -3.88
N ARG A 123 -9.23 8.77 -5.20
CA ARG A 123 -10.26 8.07 -5.96
C ARG A 123 -10.34 6.62 -5.57
N LEU A 124 -9.18 5.97 -5.43
CA LEU A 124 -9.11 4.58 -5.03
C LEU A 124 -9.64 4.39 -3.62
N VAL A 125 -9.27 5.29 -2.70
CA VAL A 125 -9.78 5.25 -1.32
C VAL A 125 -11.30 5.36 -1.31
N ARG A 126 -11.87 6.36 -2.00
CA ARG A 126 -13.32 6.56 -2.03
C ARG A 126 -14.06 5.37 -2.63
N LYS A 127 -13.57 4.84 -3.75
CA LYS A 127 -14.18 3.67 -4.40
C LYS A 127 -14.16 2.47 -3.48
N SER A 128 -13.02 2.25 -2.82
CA SER A 128 -12.87 1.14 -1.89
C SER A 128 -13.81 1.26 -0.70
N GLN A 129 -14.03 2.48 -0.21
CA GLN A 129 -14.99 2.72 0.88
C GLN A 129 -16.42 2.43 0.43
N THR A 130 -16.77 2.82 -0.80
CA THR A 130 -18.09 2.55 -1.36
C THR A 130 -18.38 1.05 -1.40
N TYR A 131 -17.39 0.25 -1.74
CA TYR A 131 -17.54 -1.20 -1.88
C TYR A 131 -16.89 -1.99 -0.75
N SER A 132 -16.71 -1.35 0.43
CA SER A 132 -15.96 -1.96 1.54
C SER A 132 -16.44 -3.35 1.93
N GLN A 133 -17.75 -3.61 1.82
CA GLN A 133 -18.30 -4.92 2.20
C GLN A 133 -17.97 -6.03 1.19
N LEU A 134 -17.54 -5.65 -0.01
CA LEU A 134 -17.16 -6.59 -1.06
C LEU A 134 -15.66 -6.81 -1.13
N LEU A 135 -14.88 -6.03 -0.37
CA LEU A 135 -13.43 -6.14 -0.31
C LEU A 135 -13.00 -6.86 0.97
N LYS A 136 -11.94 -7.65 0.88
CA LYS A 136 -11.38 -8.38 2.01
C LYS A 136 -10.17 -7.65 2.62
N VAL A 137 -9.93 -6.43 2.22
CA VAL A 137 -8.87 -5.58 2.76
C VAL A 137 -9.41 -4.16 2.91
N GLU A 138 -9.00 -3.49 3.98
CA GLU A 138 -9.29 -2.07 4.16
C GLU A 138 -8.31 -1.26 3.30
N VAL A 139 -8.81 -0.19 2.65
CA VAL A 139 -7.99 0.70 1.83
C VAL A 139 -8.07 2.11 2.42
N SER A 140 -6.94 2.72 2.66
CA SER A 140 -6.88 4.04 3.31
C SER A 140 -5.68 4.85 2.85
N ASN A 141 -5.71 6.15 3.14
CA ASN A 141 -4.56 7.03 2.98
C ASN A 141 -3.55 6.73 4.10
N PRO A 142 -2.24 6.71 3.80
CA PRO A 142 -1.23 6.37 4.81
C PRO A 142 -1.19 7.33 6.00
N LEU A 143 -1.38 8.64 5.75
CA LEU A 143 -1.37 9.62 6.84
C LEU A 143 -2.58 9.43 7.75
N GLN A 144 -3.77 9.28 7.18
CA GLN A 144 -5.00 9.09 7.95
C GLN A 144 -4.95 7.80 8.75
N TRP A 145 -4.51 6.71 8.14
CA TRP A 145 -4.42 5.43 8.83
C TRP A 145 -3.40 5.49 9.97
N PHE A 146 -2.21 6.01 9.69
CA PHE A 146 -1.15 6.08 10.69
C PHE A 146 -1.57 6.92 11.89
N ALA A 147 -2.23 8.05 11.64
CA ALA A 147 -2.72 8.92 12.71
C ALA A 147 -3.71 8.22 13.64
N GLN A 148 -4.49 7.28 13.11
CA GLN A 148 -5.49 6.54 13.89
C GLN A 148 -4.87 5.47 14.78
N ILE A 149 -3.74 4.90 14.39
CA ILE A 149 -3.16 3.75 15.09
C ILE A 149 -2.02 4.11 16.04
N ILE A 150 -1.40 5.29 15.89
CA ILE A 150 -0.33 5.69 16.81
C ILE A 150 -0.93 6.02 18.18
N PRO A 151 -0.24 5.64 19.28
CA PRO A 151 -0.75 5.95 20.62
C PRO A 151 -0.75 7.46 20.86
N THR A 152 -1.80 7.95 21.52
CA THR A 152 -1.86 9.32 21.99
C THR A 152 -1.32 9.39 23.44
N GLU A 153 -1.14 10.61 23.94
CA GLU A 153 -0.76 10.80 25.35
C GLU A 153 -1.75 10.13 26.29
N GLU A 154 -3.03 10.11 25.92
CA GLU A 154 -4.09 9.52 26.75
C GLU A 154 -4.03 8.00 26.79
N ASP A 155 -3.41 7.38 25.80
CA ASP A 155 -3.31 5.92 25.69
C ASP A 155 -2.10 5.34 26.43
N LYS A 156 -1.26 6.19 26.99
CA LYS A 156 -0.02 5.77 27.67
C LYS A 156 -0.23 5.50 29.16
#